data_b31af33af7e185d1072d11c53b74b520
#
_entry.id   b31af33af7e185d1072d11c53b74b520
#
_cell.length_a   1.000
_cell.length_b   1.000
_cell.length_c   1.000
_cell.angle_alpha   90.00
_cell.angle_beta   90.00
_cell.angle_gamma   90.00
#
_symmetry.space_group_name_H-M   'P 1'
#
loop_
_entity.id
_entity.type
_entity.pdbx_description
1 polymer ?
#
loop_
_entity_poly.entity_id
_entity_poly.type
_entity_poly.pdbx_seq_one_letter_code
_entity_poly.pdbx_strand_id
1 'polypeptide(L)'
;EHGVETVIHMGDAFDSRKSIDYQSLEWAKRVVFDPLKKYDVHMIVGNHDCYYKSTNDVNSPTLLLKDYPNIKTYSSPTNTKVCGIDMTFIPWICSENYDETLKVIQKSRAKIAMGHLELKGFRVNKHLVMEDHGLEANLFSNFTKVFSGHYHTRSDNGTVFYLGNPYEMYWTDVNDTRGFHIFDTETLEHTPINNPYKLFYNIYYEDTPHQMFDATEYQNKIVKVIVRKKSNIKSFEKFIDKLYSIGVQELKIIENFEIQENEEFDISEDENTITILNRYIDESEFNFDKSTIKSIFEDLYKQACEVE
;
A
#
# COMPACT_ATOMS: atom_id res chain seq x y z
N GLU A 1 -15.45 11.48 16.77
CA GLU A 1 -14.90 12.83 17.05
C GLU A 1 -15.21 13.82 15.92
N HIS A 2 -15.32 13.38 14.66
CA HIS A 2 -15.52 14.25 13.49
C HIS A 2 -16.95 14.26 12.93
N GLY A 3 -17.93 13.61 13.58
CA GLY A 3 -19.33 13.60 13.15
C GLY A 3 -19.56 12.89 11.80
N VAL A 4 -18.68 11.97 11.40
CA VAL A 4 -18.78 11.24 10.14
C VAL A 4 -19.92 10.22 10.21
N GLU A 5 -20.79 10.21 9.21
CA GLU A 5 -21.90 9.26 9.08
C GLU A 5 -21.71 8.30 7.90
N THR A 6 -20.91 8.69 6.91
CA THR A 6 -20.63 7.92 5.70
C THR A 6 -19.17 7.56 5.60
N VAL A 7 -18.88 6.32 5.20
CA VAL A 7 -17.51 5.82 4.97
C VAL A 7 -17.40 5.35 3.52
N ILE A 8 -16.34 5.78 2.83
CA ILE A 8 -15.99 5.28 1.51
C ILE A 8 -14.72 4.45 1.63
N HIS A 9 -14.83 3.16 1.34
CA HIS A 9 -13.71 2.22 1.29
C HIS A 9 -13.22 2.13 -0.15
N MET A 10 -11.93 2.37 -0.35
CA MET A 10 -11.35 2.59 -1.67
C MET A 10 -10.88 1.33 -2.39
N GLY A 11 -11.33 0.15 -1.96
CA GLY A 11 -10.98 -1.15 -2.54
C GLY A 11 -9.91 -1.90 -1.74
N ASP A 12 -9.62 -3.12 -2.16
CA ASP A 12 -8.68 -4.05 -1.53
C ASP A 12 -8.99 -4.26 -0.04
N ALA A 13 -10.22 -4.74 0.22
CA ALA A 13 -10.67 -5.05 1.57
C ALA A 13 -9.94 -6.28 2.15
N PHE A 14 -9.46 -7.17 1.27
CA PHE A 14 -8.72 -8.37 1.61
C PHE A 14 -7.50 -8.50 0.71
N ASP A 15 -6.40 -9.02 1.25
CA ASP A 15 -5.13 -9.15 0.53
C ASP A 15 -5.17 -10.27 -0.54
N SER A 16 -5.69 -11.44 -0.19
CA SER A 16 -5.67 -12.60 -1.09
C SER A 16 -6.89 -12.66 -2.01
N ARG A 17 -6.64 -12.75 -3.31
CA ARG A 17 -7.68 -12.85 -4.35
C ARG A 17 -8.52 -14.13 -4.27
N LYS A 18 -7.93 -15.24 -3.84
CA LYS A 18 -8.51 -16.59 -4.02
C LYS A 18 -9.01 -17.24 -2.73
N SER A 19 -8.53 -16.79 -1.59
CA SER A 19 -8.83 -17.46 -0.32
C SER A 19 -8.70 -16.48 0.85
N ILE A 20 -9.45 -16.77 1.91
CA ILE A 20 -9.26 -16.16 3.21
C ILE A 20 -9.38 -17.26 4.26
N ASP A 21 -8.50 -17.28 5.25
CA ASP A 21 -8.66 -18.19 6.37
C ASP A 21 -9.77 -17.72 7.31
N TYR A 22 -10.36 -18.67 8.04
CA TYR A 22 -11.51 -18.37 8.87
C TYR A 22 -11.20 -17.45 10.06
N GLN A 23 -9.98 -17.49 10.59
CA GLN A 23 -9.55 -16.63 11.69
C GLN A 23 -9.45 -15.18 11.22
N SER A 24 -8.82 -14.96 10.06
CA SER A 24 -8.71 -13.63 9.44
C SER A 24 -10.09 -13.06 9.09
N LEU A 25 -10.99 -13.89 8.56
CA LEU A 25 -12.35 -13.49 8.23
C LEU A 25 -13.15 -13.10 9.49
N GLU A 26 -13.08 -13.93 10.55
CA GLU A 26 -13.75 -13.63 11.84
C GLU A 26 -13.23 -12.31 12.42
N TRP A 27 -11.90 -12.17 12.44
CA TRP A 27 -11.26 -10.97 12.93
C TRP A 27 -11.69 -9.72 12.15
N ALA A 28 -11.66 -9.80 10.82
CA ALA A 28 -12.07 -8.70 9.95
C ALA A 28 -13.53 -8.31 10.18
N LYS A 29 -14.45 -9.29 10.28
CA LYS A 29 -15.86 -9.04 10.59
C LYS A 29 -16.00 -8.35 11.94
N ARG A 30 -15.42 -8.90 13.00
CA ARG A 30 -15.56 -8.41 14.38
C ARG A 30 -14.91 -7.05 14.62
N VAL A 31 -13.72 -6.82 14.04
CA VAL A 31 -12.89 -5.64 14.35
C VAL A 31 -13.12 -4.50 13.36
N VAL A 32 -13.43 -4.82 12.10
CA VAL A 32 -13.60 -3.80 11.05
C VAL A 32 -15.06 -3.62 10.67
N PHE A 33 -15.73 -4.68 10.19
CA PHE A 33 -17.06 -4.53 9.57
C PHE A 33 -18.21 -4.40 10.57
N ASP A 34 -18.16 -5.08 11.72
CA ASP A 34 -19.20 -4.93 12.76
C ASP A 34 -19.24 -3.50 13.34
N PRO A 35 -18.11 -2.83 13.65
CA PRO A 35 -18.10 -1.42 14.01
C PRO A 35 -18.64 -0.47 12.93
N LEU A 36 -18.54 -0.86 11.65
CA LEU A 36 -19.06 -0.08 10.53
C LEU A 36 -20.58 -0.17 10.34
N LYS A 37 -21.30 -1.07 11.03
CA LYS A 37 -22.76 -1.24 10.91
C LYS A 37 -23.56 0.03 11.19
N LYS A 38 -23.01 0.97 11.93
CA LYS A 38 -23.66 2.25 12.28
C LYS A 38 -23.45 3.35 11.22
N TYR A 39 -22.68 3.08 10.16
CA TYR A 39 -22.38 4.04 9.10
C TYR A 39 -23.02 3.61 7.78
N ASP A 40 -23.28 4.56 6.89
CA ASP A 40 -23.53 4.27 5.48
C ASP A 40 -22.18 4.04 4.79
N VAL A 41 -21.97 2.82 4.25
CA VAL A 41 -20.68 2.42 3.74
C VAL A 41 -20.76 2.19 2.22
N HIS A 42 -19.91 2.89 1.49
CA HIS A 42 -19.70 2.70 0.07
C HIS A 42 -18.34 2.04 -0.15
N MET A 43 -18.32 0.87 -0.78
CA MET A 43 -17.10 0.08 -0.97
C MET A 43 -16.82 -0.16 -2.45
N ILE A 44 -15.66 0.23 -2.90
CA ILE A 44 -15.17 -0.02 -4.26
C ILE A 44 -14.50 -1.39 -4.28
N VAL A 45 -14.67 -2.15 -5.35
CA VAL A 45 -13.92 -3.40 -5.58
C VAL A 45 -12.54 -3.06 -6.14
N GLY A 46 -11.48 -3.47 -5.42
CA GLY A 46 -10.09 -3.33 -5.84
C GLY A 46 -9.57 -4.57 -6.57
N ASN A 47 -8.31 -4.54 -7.00
CA ASN A 47 -7.70 -5.65 -7.74
C ASN A 47 -7.46 -6.89 -6.88
N HIS A 48 -7.14 -6.75 -5.61
CA HIS A 48 -7.00 -7.87 -4.66
C HIS A 48 -8.35 -8.47 -4.26
N ASP A 49 -9.44 -7.72 -4.38
CA ASP A 49 -10.78 -8.23 -4.13
C ASP A 49 -11.29 -9.19 -5.21
N CYS A 50 -10.77 -9.09 -6.46
CA CYS A 50 -11.26 -9.86 -7.61
C CYS A 50 -10.61 -11.24 -7.70
N TYR A 51 -11.44 -12.30 -7.84
CA TYR A 51 -10.92 -13.66 -8.06
C TYR A 51 -10.19 -13.80 -9.41
N TYR A 52 -10.78 -13.26 -10.48
CA TYR A 52 -10.20 -13.25 -11.82
C TYR A 52 -9.53 -11.91 -12.12
N LYS A 53 -8.44 -11.90 -12.89
CA LYS A 53 -7.77 -10.67 -13.32
C LYS A 53 -8.57 -9.91 -14.40
N SER A 54 -9.47 -10.60 -15.12
CA SER A 54 -10.18 -10.07 -16.30
C SER A 54 -11.58 -9.55 -16.02
N THR A 55 -12.16 -9.86 -14.86
CA THR A 55 -13.54 -9.48 -14.49
C THR A 55 -13.67 -9.21 -13.00
N ASN A 56 -14.60 -8.33 -12.62
CA ASN A 56 -14.96 -8.03 -11.24
C ASN A 56 -16.17 -8.82 -10.73
N ASP A 57 -16.72 -9.76 -11.50
CA ASP A 57 -17.96 -10.47 -11.18
C ASP A 57 -17.87 -11.29 -9.89
N VAL A 58 -16.73 -11.98 -9.71
CA VAL A 58 -16.46 -12.74 -8.50
C VAL A 58 -15.48 -11.96 -7.64
N ASN A 59 -15.99 -11.33 -6.58
CA ASN A 59 -15.18 -10.51 -5.68
C ASN A 59 -15.51 -10.76 -4.21
N SER A 60 -14.51 -10.59 -3.36
CA SER A 60 -14.59 -10.87 -1.93
C SER A 60 -15.61 -9.97 -1.19
N PRO A 61 -15.69 -8.64 -1.42
CA PRO A 61 -16.67 -7.79 -0.73
C PRO A 61 -18.11 -8.25 -0.97
N THR A 62 -18.49 -8.49 -2.22
CA THR A 62 -19.85 -8.93 -2.55
C THR A 62 -20.20 -10.29 -1.93
N LEU A 63 -19.23 -11.21 -1.85
CA LEU A 63 -19.47 -12.55 -1.31
C LEU A 63 -19.47 -12.58 0.21
N LEU A 64 -18.51 -11.90 0.85
CA LEU A 64 -18.24 -12.03 2.29
C LEU A 64 -19.01 -11.01 3.15
N LEU A 65 -19.42 -9.88 2.55
CA LEU A 65 -20.08 -8.78 3.27
C LEU A 65 -21.57 -8.63 2.93
N LYS A 66 -22.17 -9.60 2.24
CA LYS A 66 -23.60 -9.58 1.86
C LYS A 66 -24.56 -9.47 3.06
N ASP A 67 -24.12 -9.88 4.26
CA ASP A 67 -24.91 -9.82 5.50
C ASP A 67 -24.87 -8.42 6.18
N TYR A 68 -24.17 -7.45 5.55
CA TYR A 68 -24.07 -6.07 6.00
C TYR A 68 -24.91 -5.15 5.09
N PRO A 69 -26.19 -4.92 5.39
CA PRO A 69 -27.09 -4.16 4.52
C PRO A 69 -26.72 -2.68 4.37
N ASN A 70 -25.90 -2.18 5.27
CA ASN A 70 -25.35 -0.82 5.24
C ASN A 70 -24.11 -0.68 4.35
N ILE A 71 -23.58 -1.78 3.79
CA ILE A 71 -22.43 -1.77 2.90
C ILE A 71 -22.91 -1.93 1.45
N LYS A 72 -22.72 -0.88 0.65
CA LYS A 72 -22.98 -0.90 -0.78
C LYS A 72 -21.69 -1.10 -1.54
N THR A 73 -21.57 -2.24 -2.22
CA THR A 73 -20.38 -2.60 -3.01
C THR A 73 -20.55 -2.16 -4.47
N TYR A 74 -19.49 -1.58 -5.05
CA TYR A 74 -19.40 -1.17 -6.44
C TYR A 74 -18.41 -2.04 -7.18
N SER A 75 -18.89 -3.01 -7.95
CA SER A 75 -18.10 -3.88 -8.84
C SER A 75 -18.13 -3.42 -10.31
N SER A 76 -18.98 -2.45 -10.63
CA SER A 76 -19.07 -1.81 -11.95
C SER A 76 -19.06 -0.29 -11.82
N PRO A 77 -18.60 0.44 -12.86
CA PRO A 77 -18.55 1.91 -12.83
C PRO A 77 -19.96 2.48 -12.67
N THR A 78 -20.15 3.29 -11.63
CA THR A 78 -21.49 3.71 -11.21
C THR A 78 -21.53 5.20 -10.86
N ASN A 79 -22.48 5.93 -11.46
CA ASN A 79 -22.83 7.28 -11.01
C ASN A 79 -23.94 7.21 -9.96
N THR A 80 -23.73 7.80 -8.80
CA THR A 80 -24.72 7.81 -7.71
C THR A 80 -24.59 9.07 -6.86
N LYS A 81 -25.63 9.35 -6.06
CA LYS A 81 -25.59 10.47 -5.11
C LYS A 81 -25.21 9.96 -3.73
N VAL A 82 -24.19 10.57 -3.10
CA VAL A 82 -23.72 10.27 -1.75
C VAL A 82 -23.61 11.59 -0.99
N CYS A 83 -24.15 11.66 0.20
CA CYS A 83 -24.16 12.88 1.03
C CYS A 83 -24.61 14.13 0.26
N GLY A 84 -25.61 13.98 -0.60
CA GLY A 84 -26.18 15.09 -1.35
C GLY A 84 -25.46 15.50 -2.64
N ILE A 85 -24.27 14.98 -2.92
CA ILE A 85 -23.49 15.29 -4.14
C ILE A 85 -23.39 14.10 -5.08
N ASP A 86 -23.31 14.40 -6.38
CA ASP A 86 -23.12 13.36 -7.39
C ASP A 86 -21.66 12.91 -7.40
N MET A 87 -21.44 11.60 -7.29
CA MET A 87 -20.13 10.94 -7.32
C MET A 87 -20.10 9.82 -8.36
N THR A 88 -18.94 9.60 -8.95
CA THR A 88 -18.67 8.47 -9.85
C THR A 88 -17.78 7.48 -9.12
N PHE A 89 -18.28 6.26 -8.89
CA PHE A 89 -17.50 5.15 -8.34
C PHE A 89 -16.92 4.32 -9.46
N ILE A 90 -15.62 4.08 -9.42
CA ILE A 90 -14.85 3.39 -10.45
C ILE A 90 -14.08 2.26 -9.77
N PRO A 91 -14.57 1.00 -9.86
CA PRO A 91 -13.85 -0.16 -9.34
C PRO A 91 -12.61 -0.44 -10.17
N TRP A 92 -11.85 -1.47 -9.78
CA TRP A 92 -10.72 -1.95 -10.54
C TRP A 92 -11.07 -2.09 -12.03
N ILE A 93 -10.25 -1.47 -12.88
CA ILE A 93 -10.45 -1.47 -14.33
C ILE A 93 -9.75 -2.71 -14.89
N CYS A 94 -10.52 -3.62 -15.44
CA CYS A 94 -10.05 -4.85 -16.07
C CYS A 94 -10.47 -4.92 -17.53
N SER A 95 -10.04 -5.96 -18.25
CA SER A 95 -10.33 -6.08 -19.68
C SER A 95 -11.83 -6.12 -20.00
N GLU A 96 -12.64 -6.69 -19.12
CA GLU A 96 -14.09 -6.79 -19.35
C GLU A 96 -14.82 -5.46 -19.22
N ASN A 97 -14.46 -4.65 -18.20
CA ASN A 97 -15.17 -3.41 -17.91
C ASN A 97 -14.51 -2.15 -18.50
N TYR A 98 -13.40 -2.30 -19.22
CA TYR A 98 -12.58 -1.18 -19.71
C TYR A 98 -13.38 -0.17 -20.54
N ASP A 99 -14.03 -0.62 -21.61
CA ASP A 99 -14.78 0.26 -22.52
C ASP A 99 -15.97 0.92 -21.84
N GLU A 100 -16.66 0.20 -20.96
CA GLU A 100 -17.78 0.74 -20.18
C GLU A 100 -17.27 1.82 -19.23
N THR A 101 -16.19 1.54 -18.51
CA THR A 101 -15.57 2.48 -17.57
C THR A 101 -15.16 3.77 -18.24
N LEU A 102 -14.50 3.70 -19.40
CA LEU A 102 -14.14 4.90 -20.17
C LEU A 102 -15.36 5.70 -20.59
N LYS A 103 -16.43 5.04 -21.04
CA LYS A 103 -17.69 5.72 -21.38
C LYS A 103 -18.33 6.40 -20.18
N VAL A 104 -18.33 5.76 -19.01
CA VAL A 104 -18.85 6.35 -17.77
C VAL A 104 -18.03 7.55 -17.35
N ILE A 105 -16.70 7.46 -17.35
CA ILE A 105 -15.80 8.57 -17.05
C ILE A 105 -16.09 9.77 -17.96
N GLN A 106 -16.10 9.56 -19.29
CA GLN A 106 -16.29 10.61 -20.27
C GLN A 106 -17.66 11.30 -20.19
N LYS A 107 -18.73 10.54 -19.85
CA LYS A 107 -20.10 11.05 -19.78
C LYS A 107 -20.49 11.56 -18.40
N SER A 108 -19.70 11.32 -17.38
CA SER A 108 -20.02 11.75 -16.02
C SER A 108 -20.14 13.26 -15.92
N ARG A 109 -21.15 13.71 -15.17
CA ARG A 109 -21.34 15.10 -14.76
C ARG A 109 -21.00 15.33 -13.28
N ALA A 110 -20.60 14.28 -12.59
CA ALA A 110 -20.16 14.38 -11.21
C ALA A 110 -18.87 15.21 -11.12
N LYS A 111 -18.73 15.98 -10.05
CA LYS A 111 -17.49 16.72 -9.78
C LYS A 111 -16.44 15.83 -9.12
N ILE A 112 -16.87 14.76 -8.47
CA ILE A 112 -16.03 13.87 -7.66
C ILE A 112 -16.05 12.47 -8.25
N ALA A 113 -14.87 11.88 -8.39
CA ALA A 113 -14.71 10.45 -8.64
C ALA A 113 -14.00 9.76 -7.47
N MET A 114 -14.45 8.56 -7.16
CA MET A 114 -13.86 7.66 -6.16
C MET A 114 -13.46 6.38 -6.89
N GLY A 115 -12.18 6.02 -6.91
CA GLY A 115 -11.73 4.90 -7.72
C GLY A 115 -10.68 4.02 -7.05
N HIS A 116 -10.47 2.83 -7.64
CA HIS A 116 -9.33 1.97 -7.37
C HIS A 116 -8.53 1.89 -8.67
N LEU A 117 -7.65 2.86 -8.86
CA LEU A 117 -7.07 3.21 -10.16
C LEU A 117 -5.58 2.93 -10.21
N GLU A 118 -5.12 2.49 -11.38
CA GLU A 118 -3.70 2.40 -11.72
C GLU A 118 -3.39 3.49 -12.74
N LEU A 119 -2.76 4.58 -12.30
CA LEU A 119 -2.45 5.74 -13.14
C LEU A 119 -0.94 5.98 -13.17
N LYS A 120 -0.46 6.44 -14.35
CA LYS A 120 0.92 6.88 -14.53
C LYS A 120 1.22 8.19 -13.81
N GLY A 121 2.48 8.38 -13.41
CA GLY A 121 2.98 9.60 -12.80
C GLY A 121 2.76 9.71 -11.29
N PHE A 122 2.29 8.64 -10.63
CA PHE A 122 2.04 8.62 -9.19
C PHE A 122 2.95 7.63 -8.45
N ARG A 123 3.17 7.89 -7.17
CA ARG A 123 4.01 7.05 -6.32
C ARG A 123 3.26 5.79 -5.90
N VAL A 124 3.81 4.64 -6.24
CA VAL A 124 3.37 3.33 -5.72
C VAL A 124 3.82 3.17 -4.27
N ASN A 125 5.10 3.48 -4.02
CA ASN A 125 5.72 3.53 -2.70
C ASN A 125 6.73 4.69 -2.62
N LYS A 126 7.51 4.81 -1.55
CA LYS A 126 8.49 5.89 -1.37
C LYS A 126 9.54 6.00 -2.48
N HIS A 127 9.86 4.86 -3.11
CA HIS A 127 10.99 4.72 -4.03
C HIS A 127 10.56 4.52 -5.48
N LEU A 128 9.28 4.27 -5.74
CA LEU A 128 8.78 3.92 -7.06
C LEU A 128 7.65 4.85 -7.50
N VAL A 129 7.82 5.47 -8.65
CA VAL A 129 6.78 6.18 -9.40
C VAL A 129 6.35 5.31 -10.57
N MET A 130 5.07 5.13 -10.78
CA MET A 130 4.52 4.37 -11.89
C MET A 130 4.61 5.18 -13.19
N GLU A 131 5.47 4.75 -14.12
CA GLU A 131 5.64 5.44 -15.41
C GLU A 131 5.36 4.54 -16.60
N ASP A 132 5.59 3.23 -16.46
CA ASP A 132 5.60 2.29 -17.59
C ASP A 132 4.21 1.80 -17.99
N HIS A 133 3.28 1.65 -17.04
CA HIS A 133 1.92 1.13 -17.28
C HIS A 133 0.86 1.90 -16.49
N GLY A 134 -0.41 1.59 -16.74
CA GLY A 134 -1.54 2.30 -16.17
C GLY A 134 -2.15 3.32 -17.15
N LEU A 135 -3.25 3.91 -16.71
CA LEU A 135 -3.99 4.89 -17.48
C LEU A 135 -3.40 6.30 -17.30
N GLU A 136 -3.66 7.16 -18.27
CA GLU A 136 -3.28 8.56 -18.20
C GLU A 136 -4.23 9.35 -17.28
N ALA A 137 -3.69 10.16 -16.36
CA ALA A 137 -4.48 10.96 -15.44
C ALA A 137 -5.39 11.98 -16.11
N ASN A 138 -5.07 12.41 -17.36
CA ASN A 138 -5.87 13.36 -18.13
C ASN A 138 -7.25 12.81 -18.51
N LEU A 139 -7.47 11.49 -18.50
CA LEU A 139 -8.79 10.87 -18.66
C LEU A 139 -9.83 11.36 -17.66
N PHE A 140 -9.36 11.83 -16.50
CA PHE A 140 -10.18 12.30 -15.39
C PHE A 140 -10.33 13.81 -15.33
N SER A 141 -9.93 14.54 -16.36
CA SER A 141 -9.91 16.01 -16.40
C SER A 141 -11.28 16.69 -16.28
N ASN A 142 -12.37 15.94 -16.47
CA ASN A 142 -13.74 16.41 -16.27
C ASN A 142 -14.17 16.43 -14.79
N PHE A 143 -13.43 15.78 -13.89
CA PHE A 143 -13.70 15.81 -12.47
C PHE A 143 -12.91 16.94 -11.77
N THR A 144 -13.51 17.51 -10.73
CA THR A 144 -12.83 18.50 -9.88
C THR A 144 -11.81 17.83 -8.97
N LYS A 145 -12.18 16.69 -8.38
CA LYS A 145 -11.30 15.85 -7.56
C LYS A 145 -11.56 14.38 -7.84
N VAL A 146 -10.48 13.61 -7.89
CA VAL A 146 -10.49 12.15 -8.03
C VAL A 146 -9.72 11.59 -6.86
N PHE A 147 -10.35 10.74 -6.06
CA PHE A 147 -9.70 10.03 -4.98
C PHE A 147 -9.48 8.58 -5.38
N SER A 148 -8.29 8.05 -5.13
CA SER A 148 -7.95 6.68 -5.48
C SER A 148 -7.32 5.91 -4.32
N GLY A 149 -7.70 4.63 -4.21
CA GLY A 149 -6.91 3.59 -3.56
C GLY A 149 -5.83 3.04 -4.48
N HIS A 150 -5.43 1.79 -4.29
CA HIS A 150 -4.43 1.03 -5.02
C HIS A 150 -2.98 1.35 -4.62
N TYR A 151 -2.48 2.55 -4.86
CA TYR A 151 -1.13 2.90 -4.43
C TYR A 151 -1.07 3.21 -2.94
N HIS A 152 -0.09 2.62 -2.25
CA HIS A 152 -0.01 2.65 -0.79
C HIS A 152 0.56 3.96 -0.23
N THR A 153 1.28 4.72 -1.04
CA THR A 153 1.86 6.01 -0.65
C THR A 153 0.98 7.16 -1.14
N ARG A 154 0.77 8.15 -0.28
CA ARG A 154 0.04 9.36 -0.65
C ARG A 154 0.79 10.13 -1.72
N SER A 155 0.11 10.44 -2.80
CA SER A 155 0.62 11.31 -3.87
C SER A 155 -0.53 11.97 -4.60
N ASP A 156 -0.31 13.15 -5.17
CA ASP A 156 -1.32 13.86 -5.94
C ASP A 156 -0.71 14.75 -7.03
N ASN A 157 -1.57 15.18 -7.95
CA ASN A 157 -1.26 16.17 -8.98
C ASN A 157 -2.21 17.37 -8.94
N GLY A 158 -2.91 17.60 -7.82
CA GLY A 158 -3.90 18.64 -7.63
C GLY A 158 -5.33 18.28 -8.10
N THR A 159 -5.50 17.27 -8.94
CA THR A 159 -6.81 16.74 -9.37
C THR A 159 -7.02 15.32 -8.87
N VAL A 160 -6.04 14.44 -9.07
CA VAL A 160 -6.06 13.06 -8.61
C VAL A 160 -5.26 12.95 -7.31
N PHE A 161 -5.85 12.30 -6.31
CA PHE A 161 -5.30 12.10 -4.98
C PHE A 161 -5.30 10.62 -4.64
N TYR A 162 -4.12 10.01 -4.57
CA TYR A 162 -3.93 8.70 -3.96
C TYR A 162 -3.89 8.84 -2.45
N LEU A 163 -4.81 8.18 -1.77
CA LEU A 163 -5.03 8.37 -0.33
C LEU A 163 -4.02 7.62 0.53
N GLY A 164 -3.34 6.63 -0.06
CA GLY A 164 -2.48 5.70 0.65
C GLY A 164 -3.27 4.72 1.52
N ASN A 165 -2.58 3.75 2.11
CA ASN A 165 -3.19 2.79 3.02
C ASN A 165 -3.31 3.34 4.46
N PRO A 166 -4.26 2.80 5.27
CA PRO A 166 -4.56 3.34 6.60
C PRO A 166 -3.51 3.02 7.67
N TYR A 167 -2.65 2.02 7.46
CA TYR A 167 -1.59 1.59 8.38
C TYR A 167 -0.41 0.98 7.61
N GLU A 168 0.72 0.79 8.27
CA GLU A 168 1.90 0.15 7.68
C GLU A 168 1.62 -1.34 7.42
N MET A 169 1.85 -1.81 6.20
CA MET A 169 1.64 -3.21 5.77
C MET A 169 2.96 -3.91 5.45
N TYR A 170 3.96 -3.17 4.99
CA TYR A 170 5.24 -3.70 4.52
C TYR A 170 6.43 -2.93 5.09
N TRP A 171 7.63 -3.50 4.98
CA TRP A 171 8.87 -2.83 5.38
C TRP A 171 9.16 -1.54 4.59
N THR A 172 8.66 -1.42 3.38
CA THR A 172 8.73 -0.20 2.57
C THR A 172 7.92 0.95 3.18
N ASP A 173 6.96 0.66 4.05
CA ASP A 173 6.09 1.65 4.68
C ASP A 173 6.71 2.33 5.91
N VAL A 174 7.82 1.79 6.41
CA VAL A 174 8.53 2.35 7.58
C VAL A 174 8.84 3.84 7.36
N ASN A 175 8.41 4.67 8.32
CA ASN A 175 8.55 6.13 8.26
C ASN A 175 7.81 6.81 7.10
N ASP A 176 6.84 6.15 6.47
CA ASP A 176 5.90 6.79 5.56
C ASP A 176 4.58 7.11 6.27
N THR A 177 3.89 8.15 5.79
CA THR A 177 2.68 8.64 6.43
C THR A 177 1.48 7.79 6.02
N ARG A 178 0.82 7.17 6.98
CA ARG A 178 -0.38 6.33 6.79
C ARG A 178 -1.59 6.95 7.47
N GLY A 179 -2.79 6.53 7.07
CA GLY A 179 -4.02 6.99 7.70
C GLY A 179 -5.19 7.06 6.73
N PHE A 180 -6.16 7.91 7.04
CA PHE A 180 -7.36 8.10 6.23
C PHE A 180 -7.60 9.59 5.95
N HIS A 181 -8.62 9.90 5.16
CA HIS A 181 -8.96 11.27 4.83
C HIS A 181 -10.40 11.56 5.26
N ILE A 182 -10.65 12.77 5.73
CA ILE A 182 -11.99 13.31 5.92
C ILE A 182 -12.29 14.19 4.73
N PHE A 183 -13.41 13.93 4.06
CA PHE A 183 -13.87 14.69 2.91
C PHE A 183 -15.14 15.46 3.27
N ASP A 184 -15.12 16.75 3.08
CA ASP A 184 -16.25 17.65 3.26
C ASP A 184 -17.00 17.81 1.95
N THR A 185 -18.26 17.39 1.92
CA THR A 185 -19.09 17.39 0.70
C THR A 185 -19.67 18.77 0.37
N GLU A 186 -19.64 19.74 1.28
CA GLU A 186 -20.08 21.11 1.02
C GLU A 186 -18.95 21.95 0.39
N THR A 187 -17.76 21.88 0.99
CA THR A 187 -16.58 22.63 0.53
C THR A 187 -15.79 21.90 -0.55
N LEU A 188 -15.98 20.59 -0.70
CA LEU A 188 -15.21 19.66 -1.52
C LEU A 188 -13.72 19.59 -1.10
N GLU A 189 -13.41 19.99 0.12
CA GLU A 189 -12.04 19.88 0.65
C GLU A 189 -11.85 18.55 1.38
N HIS A 190 -10.61 18.07 1.44
CA HIS A 190 -10.27 16.86 2.18
C HIS A 190 -9.07 17.11 3.10
N THR A 191 -9.11 16.48 4.25
CA THR A 191 -8.09 16.59 5.29
C THR A 191 -7.52 15.22 5.58
N PRO A 192 -6.21 14.99 5.38
CA PRO A 192 -5.58 13.74 5.77
C PRO A 192 -5.45 13.66 7.29
N ILE A 193 -5.84 12.51 7.84
CA ILE A 193 -5.68 12.18 9.26
C ILE A 193 -4.62 11.08 9.35
N ASN A 194 -3.53 11.39 10.03
CA ASN A 194 -2.42 10.46 10.14
C ASN A 194 -2.69 9.42 11.22
N ASN A 195 -2.38 8.16 10.93
CA ASN A 195 -2.38 7.09 11.91
C ASN A 195 -1.16 7.27 12.85
N PRO A 196 -1.38 7.46 14.15
CA PRO A 196 -0.27 7.60 15.10
C PRO A 196 0.40 6.26 15.46
N TYR A 197 -0.25 5.13 15.11
CA TYR A 197 0.23 3.81 15.47
C TYR A 197 1.16 3.25 14.40
N LYS A 198 2.43 3.06 14.78
CA LYS A 198 3.42 2.38 13.96
C LYS A 198 3.42 0.88 14.25
N LEU A 199 3.69 0.09 13.22
CA LEU A 199 3.78 -1.37 13.32
C LEU A 199 5.21 -1.86 13.09
N PHE A 200 5.94 -1.26 12.14
CA PHE A 200 7.27 -1.65 11.73
C PHE A 200 8.34 -0.69 12.27
N TYR A 201 9.42 -1.24 12.81
CA TYR A 201 10.53 -0.48 13.37
C TYR A 201 11.88 -0.97 12.88
N ASN A 202 12.72 -0.07 12.40
CA ASN A 202 14.14 -0.33 12.15
C ASN A 202 14.95 0.19 13.33
N ILE A 203 15.79 -0.67 13.93
CA ILE A 203 16.73 -0.33 14.98
C ILE A 203 18.13 -0.52 14.42
N TYR A 204 18.91 0.54 14.38
CA TYR A 204 20.33 0.48 14.05
C TYR A 204 21.10 0.25 15.33
N TYR A 205 21.68 -0.96 15.48
CA TYR A 205 22.27 -1.42 16.73
C TYR A 205 23.38 -0.51 17.25
N GLU A 206 24.28 -0.05 16.36
CA GLU A 206 25.42 0.82 16.71
C GLU A 206 24.99 2.22 17.14
N ASP A 207 23.89 2.71 16.61
CA ASP A 207 23.37 4.06 16.86
C ASP A 207 22.45 4.08 18.10
N THR A 208 22.20 2.91 18.71
CA THR A 208 21.27 2.75 19.82
C THR A 208 22.04 2.66 21.15
N PRO A 209 21.85 3.61 22.09
CA PRO A 209 22.55 3.58 23.39
C PRO A 209 22.05 2.43 24.28
N HIS A 210 22.80 1.33 24.35
CA HIS A 210 22.37 0.09 25.00
C HIS A 210 22.05 0.22 26.50
N GLN A 211 22.73 1.12 27.20
CA GLN A 211 22.51 1.33 28.63
C GLN A 211 21.18 2.00 28.96
N MET A 212 20.70 2.85 28.05
CA MET A 212 19.46 3.63 28.20
C MET A 212 18.34 3.14 27.26
N PHE A 213 18.56 2.02 26.55
CA PHE A 213 17.60 1.50 25.60
C PHE A 213 16.31 1.06 26.31
N ASP A 214 15.22 1.80 26.03
CA ASP A 214 13.88 1.41 26.44
C ASP A 214 13.23 0.59 25.32
N ALA A 215 13.01 -0.68 25.60
CA ALA A 215 12.41 -1.58 24.63
C ALA A 215 10.86 -1.57 24.65
N THR A 216 10.22 -0.88 25.59
CA THR A 216 8.77 -0.96 25.83
C THR A 216 7.94 -0.49 24.62
N GLU A 217 8.44 0.46 23.83
CA GLU A 217 7.75 0.93 22.61
C GLU A 217 7.63 -0.14 21.51
N TYR A 218 8.47 -1.19 21.57
CA TYR A 218 8.50 -2.26 20.57
C TYR A 218 7.60 -3.45 20.93
N GLN A 219 6.89 -3.42 22.06
CA GLN A 219 5.96 -4.48 22.43
C GLN A 219 4.87 -4.65 21.37
N ASN A 220 4.64 -5.90 20.93
CA ASN A 220 3.71 -6.24 19.84
C ASN A 220 4.02 -5.56 18.50
N LYS A 221 5.27 -5.17 18.25
CA LYS A 221 5.72 -4.57 16.99
C LYS A 221 6.56 -5.55 16.18
N ILE A 222 6.68 -5.26 14.89
CA ILE A 222 7.56 -5.98 13.95
C ILE A 222 8.86 -5.19 13.87
N VAL A 223 9.94 -5.79 14.37
CA VAL A 223 11.22 -5.09 14.60
C VAL A 223 12.30 -5.69 13.70
N LYS A 224 13.05 -4.82 13.04
CA LYS A 224 14.25 -5.16 12.29
C LYS A 224 15.47 -4.52 12.97
N VAL A 225 16.37 -5.35 13.45
CA VAL A 225 17.66 -4.90 13.99
C VAL A 225 18.70 -4.99 12.89
N ILE A 226 19.26 -3.86 12.52
CA ILE A 226 20.29 -3.73 11.50
C ILE A 226 21.63 -3.60 12.23
N VAL A 227 22.54 -4.53 11.97
CA VAL A 227 23.83 -4.63 12.63
C VAL A 227 24.93 -4.49 11.60
N ARG A 228 25.74 -3.43 11.70
CA ARG A 228 26.92 -3.21 10.84
C ARG A 228 28.16 -3.83 11.49
N LYS A 229 28.29 -3.68 12.81
CA LYS A 229 29.43 -4.18 13.56
C LYS A 229 29.02 -4.66 14.95
N LYS A 230 29.50 -5.84 15.34
CA LYS A 230 29.33 -6.37 16.70
C LYS A 230 30.63 -6.19 17.50
N SER A 231 30.79 -5.04 18.12
CA SER A 231 31.98 -4.79 18.97
C SER A 231 31.99 -5.65 20.25
N ASN A 232 30.84 -6.05 20.77
CA ASN A 232 30.69 -6.90 21.93
C ASN A 232 29.50 -7.84 21.80
N ILE A 233 29.78 -9.13 21.55
CA ILE A 233 28.76 -10.16 21.34
C ILE A 233 27.83 -10.29 22.54
N LYS A 234 28.35 -10.28 23.77
CA LYS A 234 27.52 -10.40 24.99
C LYS A 234 26.56 -9.24 25.19
N SER A 235 26.98 -8.03 24.78
CA SER A 235 26.10 -6.85 24.84
C SER A 235 25.01 -6.92 23.77
N PHE A 236 25.36 -7.43 22.61
CA PHE A 236 24.39 -7.66 21.54
C PHE A 236 23.35 -8.72 21.92
N GLU A 237 23.77 -9.85 22.46
CA GLU A 237 22.87 -10.90 22.96
C GLU A 237 21.88 -10.34 24.01
N LYS A 238 22.37 -9.59 24.99
CA LYS A 238 21.49 -8.93 25.98
C LYS A 238 20.50 -7.93 25.37
N PHE A 239 20.92 -7.24 24.32
CA PHE A 239 20.06 -6.32 23.61
C PHE A 239 18.91 -7.08 22.90
N ILE A 240 19.24 -8.17 22.22
CA ILE A 240 18.26 -9.04 21.55
C ILE A 240 17.33 -9.71 22.56
N ASP A 241 17.88 -10.26 23.67
CA ASP A 241 17.10 -10.85 24.76
C ASP A 241 16.08 -9.86 25.34
N LYS A 242 16.46 -8.59 25.46
CA LYS A 242 15.56 -7.54 25.93
C LYS A 242 14.39 -7.34 25.00
N LEU A 243 14.59 -7.35 23.67
CA LEU A 243 13.52 -7.26 22.69
C LEU A 243 12.59 -8.48 22.74
N TYR A 244 13.13 -9.69 22.85
CA TYR A 244 12.30 -10.88 23.01
C TYR A 244 11.51 -10.85 24.33
N SER A 245 12.11 -10.39 25.41
CA SER A 245 11.48 -10.40 26.74
C SER A 245 10.26 -9.50 26.87
N ILE A 246 10.19 -8.40 26.10
CA ILE A 246 9.03 -7.50 26.06
C ILE A 246 7.90 -8.00 25.15
N GLY A 247 8.13 -9.05 24.37
CA GLY A 247 7.14 -9.62 23.45
C GLY A 247 6.98 -8.79 22.17
N VAL A 248 8.06 -8.59 21.41
CA VAL A 248 7.95 -8.15 20.02
C VAL A 248 7.17 -9.19 19.22
N GLN A 249 6.36 -8.75 18.26
CA GLN A 249 5.57 -9.65 17.41
C GLN A 249 6.46 -10.47 16.48
N GLU A 250 7.45 -9.83 15.91
CA GLU A 250 8.46 -10.43 15.04
C GLU A 250 9.79 -9.69 15.23
N LEU A 251 10.90 -10.43 15.26
CA LEU A 251 12.24 -9.87 15.32
C LEU A 251 13.09 -10.42 14.17
N LYS A 252 13.48 -9.53 13.27
CA LYS A 252 14.41 -9.83 12.16
C LYS A 252 15.75 -9.17 12.43
N ILE A 253 16.83 -9.96 12.40
CA ILE A 253 18.19 -9.46 12.56
C ILE A 253 18.85 -9.48 11.17
N ILE A 254 19.36 -8.34 10.72
CA ILE A 254 20.12 -8.20 9.49
C ILE A 254 21.55 -7.81 9.86
N GLU A 255 22.46 -8.70 9.56
CA GLU A 255 23.90 -8.46 9.70
C GLU A 255 24.43 -8.08 8.32
N ASN A 256 24.76 -6.81 8.14
CA ASN A 256 25.54 -6.41 6.97
C ASN A 256 26.99 -6.85 7.24
N PHE A 257 27.41 -7.95 6.66
CA PHE A 257 28.83 -8.24 6.50
C PHE A 257 29.38 -7.10 5.64
N GLU A 258 30.39 -6.38 6.14
CA GLU A 258 31.06 -5.30 5.44
C GLU A 258 31.36 -5.74 3.98
N ILE A 259 30.66 -5.18 3.02
CA ILE A 259 31.29 -4.90 1.74
C ILE A 259 32.35 -3.87 2.09
N GLN A 260 33.62 -4.22 1.91
CA GLN A 260 34.76 -3.37 2.24
C GLN A 260 34.52 -1.96 1.70
N GLU A 261 34.69 -0.95 2.56
CA GLU A 261 34.51 0.48 2.31
C GLU A 261 35.49 1.02 1.22
N ASN A 262 35.52 0.44 0.05
CA ASN A 262 36.36 0.94 -1.06
C ASN A 262 35.58 1.27 -2.33
N GLU A 263 34.26 1.17 -2.31
CA GLU A 263 33.45 1.66 -3.44
C GLU A 263 32.30 2.52 -2.89
N GLU A 264 32.47 3.84 -2.96
CA GLU A 264 31.39 4.80 -2.92
C GLU A 264 30.46 4.51 -4.10
N PHE A 265 29.42 3.72 -3.86
CA PHE A 265 28.31 3.65 -4.81
C PHE A 265 27.57 4.97 -4.74
N ASP A 266 27.87 5.85 -5.65
CA ASP A 266 27.13 7.07 -5.88
C ASP A 266 25.78 6.67 -6.54
N ILE A 267 24.78 6.36 -5.68
CA ILE A 267 23.42 6.09 -6.14
C ILE A 267 22.80 7.46 -6.40
N SER A 268 22.75 7.84 -7.67
CA SER A 268 21.95 9.00 -8.06
C SER A 268 20.47 8.73 -7.75
N GLU A 269 19.77 9.69 -7.18
CA GLU A 269 18.36 9.57 -6.77
C GLU A 269 17.40 9.20 -7.94
N ASP A 270 17.88 9.18 -9.18
CA ASP A 270 17.13 8.94 -10.42
C ASP A 270 17.31 7.52 -11.00
N GLU A 271 18.10 6.63 -10.37
CA GLU A 271 18.31 5.28 -10.91
C GLU A 271 17.23 4.30 -10.43
N ASN A 272 16.58 3.62 -11.39
CA ASN A 272 15.64 2.57 -11.05
C ASN A 272 16.34 1.29 -10.55
N THR A 273 15.63 0.44 -9.81
CA THR A 273 16.16 -0.80 -9.20
C THR A 273 16.85 -1.73 -10.21
N ILE A 274 16.33 -1.84 -11.44
CA ILE A 274 16.93 -2.66 -12.52
C ILE A 274 18.28 -2.08 -12.97
N THR A 275 18.39 -0.77 -13.07
CA THR A 275 19.64 -0.10 -13.45
C THR A 275 20.72 -0.35 -12.40
N ILE A 276 20.38 -0.24 -11.13
CA ILE A 276 21.29 -0.52 -9.99
C ILE A 276 21.71 -1.98 -10.01
N LEU A 277 20.78 -2.92 -10.18
CA LEU A 277 21.08 -4.35 -10.27
C LEU A 277 21.96 -4.69 -11.47
N ASN A 278 21.68 -4.13 -12.63
CA ASN A 278 22.47 -4.35 -13.83
C ASN A 278 23.91 -3.83 -13.68
N ARG A 279 24.09 -2.66 -13.06
CA ARG A 279 25.40 -2.11 -12.75
C ARG A 279 26.14 -3.01 -11.76
N TYR A 280 25.51 -3.46 -10.68
CA TYR A 280 26.10 -4.39 -9.73
C TYR A 280 26.57 -5.70 -10.39
N ILE A 281 25.77 -6.25 -11.32
CA ILE A 281 26.13 -7.45 -12.07
C ILE A 281 27.34 -7.17 -12.98
N ASP A 282 27.40 -5.98 -13.61
CA ASP A 282 28.52 -5.61 -14.47
C ASP A 282 29.85 -5.47 -13.72
N GLU A 283 29.80 -4.92 -12.51
CA GLU A 283 30.96 -4.66 -11.67
C GLU A 283 31.40 -5.89 -10.86
N SER A 284 30.52 -6.87 -10.64
CA SER A 284 30.82 -8.09 -9.89
C SER A 284 31.53 -9.14 -10.76
N GLU A 285 32.44 -9.92 -10.17
CA GLU A 285 33.04 -11.08 -10.80
C GLU A 285 32.16 -12.34 -10.58
N PHE A 286 31.52 -12.82 -11.63
CA PHE A 286 30.74 -14.05 -11.62
C PHE A 286 31.38 -15.10 -12.53
N ASN A 287 31.31 -16.38 -12.11
CA ASN A 287 31.71 -17.52 -12.95
C ASN A 287 30.63 -17.92 -13.99
N PHE A 288 29.59 -17.10 -14.12
CA PHE A 288 28.46 -17.33 -15.03
C PHE A 288 28.33 -16.17 -16.02
N ASP A 289 27.60 -16.41 -17.10
CA ASP A 289 27.31 -15.40 -18.09
C ASP A 289 26.45 -14.27 -17.51
N LYS A 290 26.98 -13.06 -17.49
CA LYS A 290 26.32 -11.86 -16.94
C LYS A 290 25.00 -11.53 -17.64
N SER A 291 24.90 -11.80 -18.94
CA SER A 291 23.68 -11.54 -19.71
C SER A 291 22.52 -12.45 -19.25
N THR A 292 22.82 -13.70 -18.94
CA THR A 292 21.85 -14.64 -18.38
C THR A 292 21.40 -14.22 -17.00
N ILE A 293 22.33 -13.76 -16.15
CA ILE A 293 22.00 -13.28 -14.79
C ILE A 293 21.09 -12.05 -14.88
N LYS A 294 21.40 -11.07 -15.73
CA LYS A 294 20.56 -9.88 -15.95
C LYS A 294 19.15 -10.24 -16.39
N SER A 295 19.02 -11.13 -17.37
CA SER A 295 17.70 -11.59 -17.84
C SER A 295 16.88 -12.24 -16.72
N ILE A 296 17.51 -13.07 -15.88
CA ILE A 296 16.84 -13.69 -14.73
C ILE A 296 16.36 -12.62 -13.73
N PHE A 297 17.20 -11.64 -13.41
CA PHE A 297 16.81 -10.57 -12.50
C PHE A 297 15.72 -9.67 -13.07
N GLU A 298 15.74 -9.36 -14.37
CA GLU A 298 14.68 -8.61 -15.05
C GLU A 298 13.35 -9.38 -15.02
N ASP A 299 13.38 -10.70 -15.26
CA ASP A 299 12.19 -11.53 -15.19
C ASP A 299 11.63 -11.66 -13.76
N LEU A 300 12.52 -11.83 -12.77
CA LEU A 300 12.14 -11.86 -11.35
C LEU A 300 11.57 -10.50 -10.89
N TYR A 301 12.15 -9.40 -11.33
CA TYR A 301 11.64 -8.06 -11.03
C TYR A 301 10.26 -7.82 -11.64
N LYS A 302 10.06 -8.21 -12.91
CA LYS A 302 8.73 -8.17 -13.54
C LYS A 302 7.72 -9.01 -12.78
N GLN A 303 8.09 -10.25 -12.41
CA GLN A 303 7.23 -11.11 -11.61
C GLN A 303 6.92 -10.50 -10.23
N ALA A 304 7.90 -9.87 -9.58
CA ALA A 304 7.69 -9.19 -8.31
C ALA A 304 6.73 -8.00 -8.44
N CYS A 305 6.84 -7.22 -9.52
CA CYS A 305 5.90 -6.13 -9.83
C CYS A 305 4.48 -6.63 -10.24
N GLU A 306 4.36 -7.88 -10.72
CA GLU A 306 3.06 -8.49 -11.05
C GLU A 306 2.35 -9.14 -9.84
N VAL A 307 3.06 -9.34 -8.73
CA VAL A 307 2.55 -10.01 -7.52
C VAL A 307 2.04 -8.99 -6.48
N GLU A 308 2.31 -7.70 -6.65
CA GLU A 308 1.71 -6.61 -5.85
C GLU A 308 0.32 -6.21 -6.31
#